data_277c0aef36aa101ddab18772331c0809
#
_entry.id   277c0aef36aa101ddab18772331c0809
#
_cell.length_a   1.000
_cell.length_b   1.000
_cell.length_c   1.000
_cell.angle_alpha   90.00
_cell.angle_beta   90.00
_cell.angle_gamma   90.00
#
_symmetry.space_group_name_H-M   'P 1'
#
loop_
_entity.id
_entity.type
_entity.pdbx_description
1 polymer ?
#
loop_
_entity_poly.entity_id
_entity_poly.type
_entity_poly.pdbx_seq_one_letter_code
_entity_poly.pdbx_strand_id
1 'polypeptide(L)'
;MRKFLMPLVAAMALGCAAPAMAFDSGDVISMQDAVAVATSLGLAAVSYVNFEGDQWEIEGRDPAGRWMKVWVDAYTGEVRGLDRW
;
A
#
# COMPACT_ATOMS: atom_id res chain seq x y z
N MET A 1 29.16 -5.55 -8.58
CA MET A 1 28.86 -5.72 -8.60
C MET A 1 28.31 -5.63 -8.48
N ARG A 2 28.11 -5.43 -8.55
CA ARG A 2 27.56 -5.33 -8.47
C ARG A 2 26.75 -4.94 -8.45
N LYS A 3 26.51 -4.69 -8.64
CA LYS A 3 25.81 -4.38 -8.69
C LYS A 3 24.95 -4.21 -8.74
N PHE A 4 24.89 -4.10 -8.83
CA PHE A 4 24.09 -3.99 -8.90
C PHE A 4 23.17 -3.78 -8.76
N LEU A 5 23.28 -3.46 -8.69
CA LEU A 5 22.51 -3.41 -8.54
C LEU A 5 21.68 -2.98 -8.42
N MET A 6 21.72 -2.60 -8.56
CA MET A 6 20.95 -2.35 -8.53
C MET A 6 20.08 -2.22 -8.74
N PRO A 7 20.08 -2.21 -9.24
CA PRO A 7 19.07 -2.00 -9.55
C PRO A 7 18.05 -2.14 -9.34
N LEU A 8 18.14 -1.97 -8.85
CA LEU A 8 17.25 -2.17 -8.63
C LEU A 8 16.49 -1.77 -8.23
N VAL A 9 16.76 -1.51 -8.08
CA VAL A 9 16.12 -1.21 -7.62
C VAL A 9 15.32 -0.54 -7.78
N ALA A 10 15.95 -0.05 -8.03
CA ALA A 10 15.14 0.71 -8.47
C ALA A 10 13.94 0.35 -8.84
N ALA A 11 14.13 -0.22 -9.35
CA ALA A 11 13.00 -0.58 -9.78
C ALA A 11 12.03 -0.73 -8.81
N MET A 12 12.38 -0.75 -8.02
CA MET A 12 11.63 -0.85 -7.24
C MET A 12 10.96 0.07 -6.83
N ALA A 13 11.60 0.76 -6.80
CA ALA A 13 10.88 1.69 -6.37
C ALA A 13 9.94 2.13 -7.28
N LEU A 14 10.23 2.01 -8.18
CA LEU A 14 9.48 2.44 -9.05
C LEU A 14 8.20 1.92 -9.07
N GLY A 15 8.12 0.93 -8.88
CA GLY A 15 6.85 0.37 -8.96
C GLY A 15 5.89 0.86 -7.96
N CYS A 16 6.33 1.32 -6.88
CA CYS A 16 5.40 1.71 -5.86
C CYS A 16 4.71 3.00 -6.17
N ALA A 17 5.26 3.82 -6.99
CA ALA A 17 4.62 5.07 -7.27
C ALA A 17 3.54 4.92 -8.30
N ALA A 18 3.69 3.95 -9.12
CA ALA A 18 2.81 3.82 -10.23
C ALA A 18 1.35 3.64 -9.86
N PRO A 19 1.02 2.87 -8.85
CA PRO A 19 -0.38 2.65 -8.56
C PRO A 19 -1.15 3.92 -8.29
N ALA A 20 -0.51 4.88 -7.69
CA ALA A 20 -1.24 6.08 -7.31
C ALA A 20 -1.79 6.82 -8.50
N MET A 21 -1.18 6.67 -9.64
CA MET A 21 -1.62 7.44 -10.76
C MET A 21 -2.87 6.93 -11.40
N ALA A 22 -3.28 5.76 -11.04
CA ALA A 22 -4.47 5.20 -11.62
C ALA A 22 -5.73 5.78 -11.01
N PHE A 23 -5.61 6.63 -10.00
CA PHE A 23 -6.76 7.01 -9.20
C PHE A 23 -7.11 8.48 -9.34
N ASP A 24 -6.96 9.04 -10.49
CA ASP A 24 -7.15 10.47 -10.61
C ASP A 24 -8.50 10.87 -11.19
N SER A 25 -9.39 9.95 -11.38
CA SER A 25 -10.64 10.24 -12.04
C SER A 25 -11.72 10.77 -11.11
N GLY A 26 -11.47 10.80 -9.82
CA GLY A 26 -12.47 11.18 -8.85
C GLY A 26 -13.25 10.00 -8.33
N ASP A 27 -13.05 8.84 -8.87
CA ASP A 27 -13.68 7.62 -8.38
C ASP A 27 -12.91 7.06 -7.20
N VAL A 28 -13.63 6.31 -6.38
CA VAL A 28 -13.00 5.60 -5.26
C VAL A 28 -12.16 4.45 -5.80
N ILE A 29 -10.95 4.31 -5.28
CA ILE A 29 -10.10 3.19 -5.69
C ILE A 29 -10.71 1.88 -5.18
N SER A 30 -10.40 0.79 -5.85
CA SER A 30 -10.92 -0.51 -5.46
C SER A 30 -10.23 -1.01 -4.19
N MET A 31 -10.88 -1.97 -3.55
CA MET A 31 -10.29 -2.64 -2.41
C MET A 31 -8.96 -3.29 -2.78
N GLN A 32 -8.89 -3.91 -3.96
CA GLN A 32 -7.65 -4.53 -4.41
C GLN A 32 -6.53 -3.51 -4.56
N ASP A 33 -6.86 -2.33 -5.06
CA ASP A 33 -5.85 -1.28 -5.22
C ASP A 33 -5.37 -0.79 -3.86
N ALA A 34 -6.28 -0.64 -2.91
CA ALA A 34 -5.91 -0.22 -1.57
C ALA A 34 -5.02 -1.27 -0.90
N VAL A 35 -5.35 -2.54 -1.08
CA VAL A 35 -4.53 -3.62 -0.53
C VAL A 35 -3.16 -3.63 -1.18
N ALA A 36 -3.09 -3.34 -2.48
CA ALA A 36 -1.81 -3.28 -3.17
C ALA A 36 -0.92 -2.18 -2.59
N VAL A 37 -1.50 -1.05 -2.24
CA VAL A 37 -0.76 0.02 -1.59
C VAL A 37 -0.21 -0.46 -0.25
N ALA A 38 -1.06 -1.09 0.56
CA ALA A 38 -0.63 -1.60 1.87
C ALA A 38 0.46 -2.66 1.72
N THR A 39 0.34 -3.51 0.71
CA THR A 39 1.34 -4.54 0.46
C THR A 39 2.70 -3.91 0.12
N SER A 40 2.68 -2.81 -0.62
CA SER A 40 3.92 -2.13 -0.97
C SER A 40 4.61 -1.54 0.26
N LEU A 41 3.89 -1.39 1.36
CA LEU A 41 4.43 -0.86 2.61
C LEU A 41 4.84 -1.96 3.58
N GLY A 42 4.73 -3.22 3.17
CA GLY A 42 5.17 -4.33 3.99
C GLY A 42 4.09 -5.24 4.52
N LEU A 43 2.83 -4.98 4.19
CA LEU A 43 1.76 -5.88 4.63
C LEU A 43 1.88 -7.20 3.88
N ALA A 44 1.96 -8.30 4.60
CA ALA A 44 2.14 -9.61 4.00
C ALA A 44 0.89 -10.46 4.04
N ALA A 45 0.06 -10.28 5.05
CA ALA A 45 -1.18 -11.06 5.20
C ALA A 45 -2.29 -10.13 5.64
N VAL A 46 -3.37 -10.09 4.88
CA VAL A 46 -4.50 -9.21 5.16
C VAL A 46 -5.49 -9.94 6.04
N SER A 47 -5.89 -9.30 7.13
CA SER A 47 -6.90 -9.84 8.04
C SER A 47 -8.22 -9.08 7.95
N TYR A 48 -8.18 -7.82 7.56
CA TYR A 48 -9.35 -6.97 7.66
C TYR A 48 -9.21 -5.78 6.72
N VAL A 49 -10.28 -5.46 6.02
CA VAL A 49 -10.35 -4.29 5.15
C VAL A 49 -11.68 -3.62 5.37
N ASN A 50 -11.67 -2.32 5.57
CA ASN A 50 -12.88 -1.58 5.81
C ASN A 50 -12.84 -0.25 5.06
N PHE A 51 -13.96 0.11 4.43
CA PHE A 51 -14.10 1.39 3.76
C PHE A 51 -14.76 2.38 4.71
N GLU A 52 -14.11 3.51 4.92
CA GLU A 52 -14.57 4.51 5.88
C GLU A 52 -14.96 5.82 5.21
N GLY A 53 -15.60 5.73 4.07
CA GLY A 53 -16.13 6.92 3.39
C GLY A 53 -15.13 7.61 2.50
N ASP A 54 -13.99 8.00 3.03
CA ASP A 54 -12.96 8.67 2.25
C ASP A 54 -11.61 7.99 2.35
N GLN A 55 -11.55 6.86 3.04
CA GLN A 55 -10.30 6.12 3.16
C GLN A 55 -10.59 4.63 3.35
N TRP A 56 -9.59 3.83 2.99
CA TRP A 56 -9.59 2.41 3.26
C TRP A 56 -8.73 2.14 4.49
N GLU A 57 -9.21 1.29 5.37
CA GLU A 57 -8.44 0.83 6.52
C GLU A 57 -8.09 -0.62 6.28
N ILE A 58 -6.81 -0.94 6.24
CA ILE A 58 -6.35 -2.29 5.94
C ILE A 58 -5.49 -2.77 7.11
N GLU A 59 -5.82 -3.92 7.66
CA GLU A 59 -5.14 -4.44 8.83
C GLU A 59 -4.66 -5.85 8.55
N GLY A 60 -3.49 -6.18 9.07
CA GLY A 60 -2.94 -7.51 8.90
C GLY A 60 -1.59 -7.65 9.55
N ARG A 61 -0.76 -8.51 8.97
CA ARG A 61 0.55 -8.81 9.52
C ARG A 61 1.64 -8.53 8.51
N ASP A 62 2.77 -8.05 9.00
CA ASP A 62 3.95 -7.90 8.17
C ASP A 62 4.72 -9.24 8.13
N PRO A 63 5.81 -9.33 7.35
CA PRO A 63 6.54 -10.60 7.25
C PRO A 63 7.13 -11.10 8.56
N ALA A 64 7.32 -10.20 9.52
CA ALA A 64 7.82 -10.61 10.84
C ALA A 64 6.70 -11.04 11.77
N GLY A 65 5.46 -11.03 11.29
CA GLY A 65 4.32 -11.43 12.09
C GLY A 65 3.77 -10.34 12.98
N ARG A 66 4.23 -9.12 12.84
CA ARG A 66 3.73 -8.01 13.65
C ARG A 66 2.45 -7.48 13.06
N TRP A 67 1.55 -7.06 13.91
CA TRP A 67 0.34 -6.41 13.46
C TRP A 67 0.67 -5.07 12.82
N MET A 68 -0.02 -4.76 11.74
CA MET A 68 0.11 -3.47 11.13
C MET A 68 -1.22 -3.02 10.55
N LYS A 69 -1.44 -1.73 10.53
CA LYS A 69 -2.64 -1.12 9.99
C LYS A 69 -2.24 0.03 9.10
N VAL A 70 -2.87 0.12 7.93
CA VAL A 70 -2.58 1.17 6.96
C VAL A 70 -3.89 1.85 6.60
N TRP A 71 -3.86 3.18 6.54
CA TRP A 71 -4.99 3.97 6.06
C TRP A 71 -4.59 4.56 4.72
N VAL A 72 -5.42 4.33 3.72
CA VAL A 72 -5.17 4.75 2.34
C VAL A 72 -6.30 5.67 1.89
N ASP A 73 -5.95 6.83 1.37
CA ASP A 73 -6.95 7.76 0.84
C ASP A 73 -7.72 7.08 -0.27
N ALA A 74 -9.05 7.12 -0.20
CA ALA A 74 -9.88 6.37 -1.12
C ALA A 74 -9.94 6.98 -2.52
N TYR A 75 -9.50 8.21 -2.67
CA TYR A 75 -9.57 8.89 -3.96
C TYR A 75 -8.22 9.03 -4.62
N THR A 76 -7.16 9.16 -3.84
CA THR A 76 -5.83 9.39 -4.39
C THR A 76 -4.90 8.19 -4.25
N GLY A 77 -5.22 7.27 -3.36
CA GLY A 77 -4.32 6.15 -3.08
C GLY A 77 -3.17 6.51 -2.18
N GLU A 78 -3.14 7.73 -1.66
CA GLU A 78 -2.08 8.15 -0.76
C GLU A 78 -2.22 7.49 0.60
N VAL A 79 -1.10 7.16 1.19
CA VAL A 79 -1.09 6.60 2.55
C VAL A 79 -1.30 7.73 3.53
N ARG A 80 -2.34 7.61 4.35
CA ARG A 80 -2.68 8.61 5.35
C ARG A 80 -2.08 8.28 6.70
N GLY A 81 -1.80 7.02 6.95
CA GLY A 81 -1.21 6.62 8.21
C GLY A 81 -0.79 5.17 8.18
N LEU A 82 0.11 4.82 9.10
CA LEU A 82 0.57 3.45 9.23
C LEU A 82 0.97 3.22 10.68
N ASP A 83 0.42 2.17 11.27
CA ASP A 83 0.77 1.74 12.62
C ASP A 83 1.27 0.32 12.60
N ARG A 84 2.18 0.03 13.51
CA ARG A 84 2.65 -1.33 13.79
C ARG A 84 2.68 -1.53 15.28
N TRP A 85 2.32 -2.75 15.71
CA TRP A 85 2.39 -3.05 17.14
C TRP A 85 2.59 -4.53 17.44
#